data_70df051eadee20500ffb9ecf05a07650
#
_entry.id   70df051eadee20500ffb9ecf05a07650
#
_cell.length_a   1.000
_cell.length_b   1.000
_cell.length_c   1.000
_cell.angle_alpha   90.00
_cell.angle_beta   90.00
_cell.angle_gamma   90.00
#
_symmetry.space_group_name_H-M   'P 1'
#
loop_
_entity.id
_entity.type
_entity.pdbx_description
1 polymer ?
#
loop_
_entity_poly.entity_id
_entity_poly.type
_entity_poly.pdbx_seq_one_letter_code
_entity_poly.pdbx_strand_id
1 'polypeptide(L)'
;MARALDVYWNNQLVGRLEQIDSLYRFTYDATYAASSLPPVSLTLPKSQLIYENSVLFPCFSNLLPEGANRETICRRHRIDERDAFALLMLFAGKGVIGNLEFRTV
;
A
#
# COMPACT_ATOMS: atom_id res chain seq x y z
N MET A 1 -14.56 7.70 6.81
CA MET A 1 -13.45 7.47 7.70
C MET A 1 -12.19 7.18 6.89
N ALA A 2 -11.07 7.77 7.23
CA ALA A 2 -9.84 7.62 6.44
C ALA A 2 -8.84 6.71 7.15
N ARG A 3 -8.16 5.87 6.36
CA ARG A 3 -7.06 5.04 6.83
C ARG A 3 -5.84 5.39 6.00
N ALA A 4 -4.65 5.35 6.60
CA ALA A 4 -3.42 5.72 5.90
C ALA A 4 -2.24 4.85 6.33
N LEU A 5 -1.35 4.61 5.38
CA LEU A 5 -0.09 3.91 5.61
C LEU A 5 1.02 4.65 4.86
N ASP A 6 2.18 4.78 5.51
CA ASP A 6 3.38 5.24 4.82
C ASP A 6 4.04 4.05 4.12
N VAL A 7 4.49 4.27 2.90
CA VAL A 7 5.13 3.26 2.06
C VAL A 7 6.61 3.56 1.98
N TYR A 8 7.45 2.57 2.33
CA TYR A 8 8.90 2.67 2.32
C TYR A 8 9.50 1.68 1.35
N TRP A 9 10.59 2.05 0.74
CA TRP A 9 11.45 1.19 -0.05
C TRP A 9 12.88 1.41 0.40
N ASN A 10 13.52 0.34 0.85
CA ASN A 10 14.92 0.38 1.30
C ASN A 10 15.15 1.49 2.34
N ASN A 11 14.25 1.57 3.32
CA ASN A 11 14.25 2.58 4.40
C ASN A 11 14.02 4.03 3.95
N GLN A 12 13.60 4.23 2.71
CA GLN A 12 13.24 5.56 2.22
C GLN A 12 11.75 5.71 2.06
N LEU A 13 11.20 6.81 2.54
CA LEU A 13 9.78 7.10 2.38
C LEU A 13 9.49 7.32 0.89
N VAL A 14 8.66 6.47 0.32
CA VAL A 14 8.22 6.57 -1.07
C VAL A 14 7.02 7.48 -1.20
N GLY A 15 6.06 7.32 -0.30
CA GLY A 15 4.83 8.08 -0.32
C GLY A 15 3.83 7.57 0.70
N ARG A 16 2.59 8.02 0.56
CA ARG A 16 1.51 7.65 1.47
C ARG A 16 0.36 7.04 0.70
N LEU A 17 -0.10 5.89 1.18
CA LEU A 17 -1.28 5.23 0.65
C LEU A 17 -2.44 5.49 1.59
N GLU A 18 -3.55 6.01 1.07
CA GLU A 18 -4.72 6.34 1.86
C GLU A 18 -5.96 5.68 1.31
N GLN A 19 -6.88 5.33 2.20
CA GLN A 19 -8.25 5.01 1.83
C GLN A 19 -9.16 6.05 2.45
N ILE A 20 -9.86 6.81 1.60
CA ILE A 20 -10.77 7.86 2.02
C ILE A 20 -12.15 7.48 1.49
N ASP A 21 -13.02 7.03 2.41
CA ASP A 21 -14.33 6.46 2.05
C ASP A 21 -14.14 5.29 1.08
N SER A 22 -14.64 5.37 -0.14
CA SER A 22 -14.51 4.31 -1.15
C SER A 22 -13.38 4.57 -2.15
N LEU A 23 -12.53 5.56 -1.87
CA LEU A 23 -11.46 5.97 -2.78
C LEU A 23 -10.10 5.62 -2.19
N TYR A 24 -9.20 5.11 -3.03
CA TYR A 24 -7.80 4.91 -2.67
C TYR A 24 -6.96 5.99 -3.32
N ARG A 25 -6.03 6.55 -2.54
CA ARG A 25 -5.11 7.59 -3.03
C ARG A 25 -3.68 7.20 -2.67
N PHE A 26 -2.79 7.30 -3.66
CA PHE A 26 -1.36 7.20 -3.41
C PHE A 26 -0.72 8.54 -3.76
N THR A 27 0.01 9.11 -2.82
CA THR A 27 0.72 10.38 -3.00
C THR A 27 2.21 10.13 -2.82
N TYR A 28 3.01 10.38 -3.86
CA TYR A 28 4.46 10.31 -3.74
C TYR A 28 4.97 11.37 -2.79
N ASP A 29 5.96 11.00 -1.97
CA ASP A 29 6.75 11.98 -1.24
C ASP A 29 7.54 12.83 -2.24
N ALA A 30 7.54 14.15 -2.03
CA ALA A 30 8.15 15.08 -2.99
C ALA A 30 9.65 14.83 -3.16
N THR A 31 10.35 14.53 -2.08
CA THR A 31 11.78 14.21 -2.12
C THR A 31 12.04 12.94 -2.92
N TYR A 32 11.23 11.90 -2.69
CA TYR A 32 11.36 10.65 -3.43
C TYR A 32 11.06 10.86 -4.91
N ALA A 33 10.01 11.61 -5.22
CA ALA A 33 9.62 11.88 -6.62
C ALA A 33 10.71 12.62 -7.38
N ALA A 34 11.45 13.50 -6.71
CA ALA A 34 12.54 14.26 -7.32
C ALA A 34 13.85 13.46 -7.42
N SER A 35 13.93 12.30 -6.80
CA SER A 35 15.13 11.47 -6.80
C SER A 35 15.28 10.68 -8.09
N SER A 36 16.45 10.06 -8.27
CA SER A 36 16.70 9.15 -9.39
C SER A 36 16.24 7.72 -9.11
N LEU A 37 15.62 7.48 -7.94
CA LEU A 37 15.15 6.15 -7.55
C LEU A 37 13.95 5.73 -8.41
N PRO A 38 13.73 4.41 -8.55
CA PRO A 38 12.64 3.93 -9.41
C PRO A 38 11.26 4.27 -8.82
N PRO A 39 10.22 4.33 -9.68
CA PRO A 39 8.87 4.49 -9.19
C PRO A 39 8.45 3.26 -8.38
N VAL A 40 7.42 3.42 -7.54
CA VAL A 40 6.88 2.31 -6.75
C VAL A 40 6.33 1.21 -7.64
N SER A 41 5.88 1.58 -8.83
CA SER A 41 5.38 0.67 -9.86
C SER A 41 5.48 1.35 -11.22
N LEU A 42 5.61 0.56 -12.28
CA LEU A 42 5.58 1.09 -13.64
C LEU A 42 4.23 1.72 -13.97
N THR A 43 3.16 1.30 -13.29
CA THR A 43 1.83 1.85 -13.49
C THR A 43 1.59 3.14 -12.70
N LEU A 44 2.52 3.52 -11.83
CA LEU A 44 2.45 4.74 -11.02
C LEU A 44 3.75 5.55 -11.20
N PRO A 45 4.01 6.08 -12.39
CA PRO A 45 5.26 6.82 -12.64
C PRO A 45 5.37 8.08 -11.79
N LYS A 46 6.59 8.47 -11.46
CA LYS A 46 6.86 9.64 -10.59
C LYS A 46 6.58 10.98 -11.25
N SER A 47 6.25 10.98 -12.54
CA SER A 47 5.88 12.19 -13.26
C SER A 47 4.57 12.81 -12.75
N GLN A 48 3.76 12.02 -12.06
CA GLN A 48 2.54 12.47 -11.39
C GLN A 48 2.67 12.14 -9.91
N LEU A 49 2.32 13.07 -9.03
CA LEU A 49 2.49 12.88 -7.59
C LEU A 49 1.31 12.17 -6.93
N ILE A 50 0.10 12.39 -7.43
CA ILE A 50 -1.12 11.90 -6.80
C ILE A 50 -1.86 10.99 -7.76
N TYR A 51 -2.20 9.80 -7.29
CA TYR A 51 -3.01 8.83 -8.02
C TYR A 51 -4.22 8.45 -7.18
N GLU A 52 -5.39 8.36 -7.82
CA GLU A 52 -6.63 7.98 -7.15
C GLU A 52 -7.34 6.91 -7.95
N ASN A 53 -7.98 5.97 -7.24
CA ASN A 53 -8.76 4.92 -7.89
C ASN A 53 -9.80 4.39 -6.90
N SER A 54 -10.89 3.85 -7.43
CA SER A 54 -11.92 3.20 -6.61
C SER A 54 -11.51 1.79 -6.16
N VAL A 55 -10.45 1.25 -6.74
CA VAL A 55 -9.90 -0.07 -6.39
C VAL A 55 -8.45 0.11 -5.95
N LEU A 56 -8.01 -0.66 -4.95
CA LEU A 56 -6.64 -0.62 -4.49
C LEU A 56 -5.69 -0.92 -5.65
N PHE A 57 -4.63 -0.13 -5.75
CA PHE A 57 -3.66 -0.25 -6.84
C PHE A 57 -3.05 -1.65 -6.87
N PRO A 58 -2.98 -2.30 -8.05
CA PRO A 58 -2.46 -3.66 -8.15
C PRO A 58 -1.06 -3.87 -7.57
N CYS A 59 -0.20 -2.86 -7.66
CA CYS A 59 1.16 -2.96 -7.10
C CYS A 59 1.15 -3.19 -5.59
N PHE A 60 0.07 -2.84 -4.91
CA PHE A 60 -0.10 -3.09 -3.48
C PHE A 60 -0.94 -4.33 -3.23
N SER A 61 -2.06 -4.49 -3.93
CA SER A 61 -2.92 -5.65 -3.71
C SER A 61 -2.25 -6.96 -4.10
N ASN A 62 -1.35 -6.96 -5.08
CA ASN A 62 -0.62 -8.15 -5.50
C ASN A 62 0.41 -8.62 -4.48
N LEU A 63 0.72 -7.81 -3.48
CA LEU A 63 1.61 -8.21 -2.39
C LEU A 63 0.89 -9.04 -1.33
N LEU A 64 -0.44 -9.03 -1.35
CA LEU A 64 -1.25 -9.68 -0.32
C LEU A 64 -1.41 -11.17 -0.60
N PRO A 65 -1.59 -11.98 0.46
CA PRO A 65 -1.90 -13.39 0.27
C PRO A 65 -3.22 -13.59 -0.46
N GLU A 66 -3.35 -14.72 -1.11
CA GLU A 66 -4.55 -15.07 -1.90
C GLU A 66 -5.05 -16.45 -1.50
N GLY A 67 -6.28 -16.78 -1.92
CA GLY A 67 -6.88 -18.10 -1.74
C GLY A 67 -7.01 -18.50 -0.30
N ALA A 68 -6.66 -19.75 0.00
CA ALA A 68 -6.80 -20.32 1.34
C ALA A 68 -5.96 -19.60 2.39
N ASN A 69 -4.79 -19.08 2.01
CA ASN A 69 -3.95 -18.31 2.93
C ASN A 69 -4.65 -17.03 3.36
N ARG A 70 -5.26 -16.33 2.43
CA ARG A 70 -6.00 -15.10 2.71
C ARG A 70 -7.21 -15.40 3.60
N GLU A 71 -7.96 -16.46 3.29
CA GLU A 71 -9.09 -16.89 4.10
C GLU A 71 -8.68 -17.15 5.54
N THR A 72 -7.61 -17.91 5.75
CA THR A 72 -7.13 -18.27 7.08
C THR A 72 -6.71 -17.03 7.88
N ILE A 73 -5.96 -16.13 7.26
CA ILE A 73 -5.49 -14.91 7.91
C ILE A 73 -6.67 -14.01 8.27
N CYS A 74 -7.60 -13.83 7.36
CA CYS A 74 -8.77 -12.99 7.59
C CYS A 74 -9.65 -13.54 8.69
N ARG A 75 -9.84 -14.86 8.74
CA ARG A 75 -10.62 -15.50 9.79
C ARG A 75 -9.96 -15.32 11.15
N ARG A 76 -8.64 -15.51 11.22
CA ARG A 76 -7.88 -15.38 12.46
C ARG A 76 -7.95 -13.96 13.03
N HIS A 77 -7.89 -12.96 12.17
CA HIS A 77 -7.83 -11.55 12.58
C HIS A 77 -9.17 -10.84 12.43
N ARG A 78 -10.24 -11.56 12.06
CA ARG A 78 -11.58 -11.02 11.88
C ARG A 78 -11.61 -9.85 10.89
N ILE A 79 -10.94 -10.06 9.75
CA ILE A 79 -10.88 -9.10 8.65
C ILE A 79 -11.73 -9.64 7.50
N ASP A 80 -12.51 -8.76 6.86
CA ASP A 80 -13.23 -9.12 5.64
C ASP A 80 -12.20 -9.37 4.53
N GLU A 81 -12.32 -10.50 3.84
CA GLU A 81 -11.40 -10.87 2.76
C GLU A 81 -11.38 -9.84 1.63
N ARG A 82 -12.44 -9.07 1.50
CA ARG A 82 -12.54 -8.01 0.48
C ARG A 82 -11.89 -6.70 0.94
N ASP A 83 -11.52 -6.60 2.21
CA ASP A 83 -10.90 -5.40 2.75
C ASP A 83 -9.38 -5.49 2.62
N ALA A 84 -8.88 -5.22 1.40
CA ALA A 84 -7.46 -5.30 1.11
C ALA A 84 -6.63 -4.33 1.94
N PHE A 85 -7.17 -3.14 2.23
CA PHE A 85 -6.43 -2.15 3.02
C PHE A 85 -6.23 -2.63 4.47
N ALA A 86 -7.22 -3.28 5.05
CA ALA A 86 -7.08 -3.85 6.39
C ALA A 86 -5.98 -4.92 6.42
N LEU A 87 -5.87 -5.72 5.36
CA LEU A 87 -4.78 -6.69 5.24
C LEU A 87 -3.42 -6.01 5.18
N LEU A 88 -3.29 -4.93 4.41
CA LEU A 88 -2.04 -4.15 4.38
C LEU A 88 -1.71 -3.61 5.77
N MET A 89 -2.70 -3.09 6.48
CA MET A 89 -2.50 -2.58 7.83
C MET A 89 -2.03 -3.67 8.80
N LEU A 90 -2.50 -4.89 8.61
CA LEU A 90 -2.07 -6.03 9.42
C LEU A 90 -0.57 -6.30 9.26
N PHE A 91 -0.04 -6.12 8.05
CA PHE A 91 1.37 -6.34 7.77
C PHE A 91 2.24 -5.11 8.08
N ALA A 92 1.63 -3.98 8.38
CA ALA A 92 2.38 -2.75 8.68
C ALA A 92 3.26 -2.96 9.91
N GLY A 93 4.53 -2.57 9.80
CA GLY A 93 5.50 -2.71 10.88
C GLY A 93 6.03 -4.13 11.08
N LYS A 94 5.66 -5.08 10.23
CA LYS A 94 6.09 -6.48 10.34
C LYS A 94 7.17 -6.84 9.33
N GLY A 95 7.87 -5.85 8.81
CA GLY A 95 8.96 -6.05 7.88
C GLY A 95 8.54 -5.80 6.44
N VAL A 96 9.36 -6.27 5.53
CA VAL A 96 9.21 -6.03 4.10
C VAL A 96 8.27 -7.06 3.49
N ILE A 97 7.36 -6.60 2.62
CA ILE A 97 6.51 -7.44 1.80
C ILE A 97 6.91 -7.19 0.35
N GLY A 98 7.41 -8.25 -0.32
CA GLY A 98 8.01 -8.03 -1.63
C GLY A 98 9.23 -7.14 -1.45
N ASN A 99 9.22 -5.96 -2.06
CA ASN A 99 10.28 -4.97 -1.92
C ASN A 99 9.84 -3.71 -1.17
N LEU A 100 8.64 -3.73 -0.59
CA LEU A 100 8.07 -2.58 0.10
C LEU A 100 7.85 -2.86 1.57
N GLU A 101 7.89 -1.82 2.37
CA GLU A 101 7.53 -1.87 3.77
C GLU A 101 6.42 -0.85 4.02
N PHE A 102 5.41 -1.25 4.79
CA PHE A 102 4.31 -0.37 5.17
C PHE A 102 4.43 -0.05 6.65
N ARG A 103 4.24 1.21 6.99
CA ARG A 103 4.27 1.67 8.39
C ARG A 103 3.02 2.47 8.69
N THR A 104 2.49 2.31 9.89
CA THR A 104 1.35 3.10 10.34
C THR A 104 1.74 4.57 10.46
N VAL A 105 0.79 5.41 10.10
CA VAL A 105 0.99 6.86 10.14
C VAL A 105 0.79 7.39 11.57
#